data_4881c3acbc17f884503cda6af69753ae
#
_entry.id   4881c3acbc17f884503cda6af69753ae
#
_cell.length_a   1.000
_cell.length_b   1.000
_cell.length_c   1.000
_cell.angle_alpha   90.00
_cell.angle_beta   90.00
_cell.angle_gamma   90.00
#
_symmetry.space_group_name_H-M   'P 1'
#
loop_
_entity.id
_entity.type
_entity.pdbx_description
1 polymer ?
#
loop_
_entity_poly.entity_id
_entity_poly.type
_entity_poly.pdbx_seq_one_letter_code
_entity_poly.pdbx_strand_id
1 'polypeptide(L)'
;EGEMDVLSLMEIGFHNVVSLPDGAPKTAKFDMHDKRFSAFEQSQWIFEAEEVIIATDNDEAGNSLKLELLHRFGRDICKVVHFPKHDDKQLKDANEVLIELGNDVLRRCILQAKEFPIQDVHTAREYKDQIQDMYDGNEQKAISTGFEKLDEIYKVMPSTFNLVTGIPNHGKSNFLDQILMNLAEQQHWKFFVFSPEHSTKNHLRRLLEKRCRKPFDIGV
;
A
#
# COMPACT_ATOMS: atom_id res chain seq x y z
N GLU A 1 6.01 20.20 -18.10
CA GLU A 1 7.26 20.49 -17.40
C GLU A 1 8.03 21.60 -18.10
N GLY A 2 8.14 21.61 -19.42
CA GLY A 2 8.82 22.61 -20.22
C GLY A 2 7.89 23.48 -21.07
N GLU A 3 8.45 24.52 -21.73
CA GLU A 3 7.69 25.42 -22.59
C GLU A 3 7.13 24.71 -23.82
N MET A 4 7.81 23.66 -24.31
CA MET A 4 7.33 22.87 -25.45
C MET A 4 6.05 22.12 -25.12
N ASP A 5 5.90 21.63 -23.90
CA ASP A 5 4.66 20.99 -23.45
C ASP A 5 3.51 21.99 -23.37
N VAL A 6 3.81 23.22 -22.88
CA VAL A 6 2.82 24.31 -22.87
C VAL A 6 2.33 24.62 -24.30
N LEU A 7 3.25 24.76 -25.25
CA LEU A 7 2.89 25.00 -26.65
C LEU A 7 2.08 23.83 -27.23
N SER A 8 2.46 22.62 -26.94
CA SER A 8 1.73 21.40 -27.38
C SER A 8 0.31 21.35 -26.82
N LEU A 9 0.12 21.75 -25.57
CA LEU A 9 -1.21 21.82 -24.95
C LEU A 9 -2.03 23.01 -25.50
N MET A 10 -1.39 24.13 -25.79
CA MET A 10 -2.05 25.28 -26.43
C MET A 10 -2.51 24.95 -27.86
N GLU A 11 -1.73 24.16 -28.60
CA GLU A 11 -2.09 23.71 -29.97
C GLU A 11 -3.40 22.91 -29.98
N ILE A 12 -3.67 22.13 -28.95
CA ILE A 12 -4.90 21.36 -28.80
C ILE A 12 -6.03 22.10 -28.08
N GLY A 13 -5.84 23.42 -27.84
CA GLY A 13 -6.88 24.34 -27.35
C GLY A 13 -6.95 24.52 -25.83
N PHE A 14 -5.96 24.08 -25.06
CA PHE A 14 -5.84 24.42 -23.63
C PHE A 14 -4.96 25.66 -23.47
N HIS A 15 -5.55 26.79 -23.04
CA HIS A 15 -4.84 28.08 -22.91
C HIS A 15 -4.50 28.44 -21.45
N ASN A 16 -5.08 27.73 -20.49
CA ASN A 16 -4.82 27.86 -19.05
C ASN A 16 -3.70 26.90 -18.59
N VAL A 17 -2.55 26.95 -19.25
CA VAL A 17 -1.41 26.06 -19.04
C VAL A 17 -0.19 26.86 -18.64
N VAL A 18 0.56 26.35 -17.68
CA VAL A 18 1.82 26.95 -17.20
C VAL A 18 2.90 25.88 -17.04
N SER A 19 4.16 26.29 -17.20
CA SER A 19 5.33 25.46 -16.87
C SER A 19 6.20 26.11 -15.82
N LEU A 20 7.10 25.32 -15.22
CA LEU A 20 8.11 25.83 -14.30
C LEU A 20 9.30 26.39 -15.07
N PRO A 21 9.76 27.62 -14.79
CA PRO A 21 10.88 28.24 -15.50
C PRO A 21 12.20 27.43 -15.39
N ASP A 22 12.45 26.80 -14.25
CA ASP A 22 13.68 26.07 -13.94
C ASP A 22 13.55 24.55 -14.09
N GLY A 23 12.42 24.05 -14.64
CA GLY A 23 12.15 22.63 -14.83
C GLY A 23 11.96 21.84 -13.53
N ALA A 24 11.95 20.52 -13.68
CA ALA A 24 11.68 19.61 -12.55
C ALA A 24 12.84 19.46 -11.58
N PRO A 25 12.57 19.33 -10.27
CA PRO A 25 13.58 19.00 -9.28
C PRO A 25 14.04 17.55 -9.41
N LYS A 26 15.32 17.27 -9.22
CA LYS A 26 15.83 15.89 -9.19
C LYS A 26 15.21 15.04 -8.08
N THR A 27 14.81 15.66 -6.99
CA THR A 27 14.20 15.00 -5.82
C THR A 27 13.17 15.93 -5.19
N ALA A 28 12.02 15.41 -4.81
CA ALA A 28 11.01 16.13 -4.06
C ALA A 28 11.55 16.43 -2.64
N LYS A 29 11.56 17.69 -2.24
CA LYS A 29 12.02 18.14 -0.93
C LYS A 29 10.89 18.65 -0.04
N PHE A 30 9.74 18.93 -0.63
CA PHE A 30 8.56 19.51 0.03
C PHE A 30 8.85 20.83 0.76
N ASP A 31 9.85 21.58 0.25
CA ASP A 31 10.21 22.89 0.79
C ASP A 31 9.34 23.98 0.14
N MET A 32 8.46 24.58 0.91
CA MET A 32 7.56 25.64 0.45
C MET A 32 8.31 26.90 0.00
N HIS A 33 9.56 27.10 0.42
CA HIS A 33 10.39 28.25 0.04
C HIS A 33 11.34 27.96 -1.12
N ASP A 34 11.19 26.84 -1.82
CA ASP A 34 12.02 26.53 -2.99
C ASP A 34 11.76 27.54 -4.11
N LYS A 35 12.79 28.31 -4.47
CA LYS A 35 12.75 29.41 -5.42
C LYS A 35 12.23 29.02 -6.82
N ARG A 36 12.34 27.77 -7.20
CA ARG A 36 11.80 27.26 -8.47
C ARG A 36 10.29 27.44 -8.60
N PHE A 37 9.59 27.44 -7.48
CA PHE A 37 8.15 27.62 -7.42
C PHE A 37 7.72 29.05 -7.08
N SER A 38 8.66 29.99 -6.99
CA SER A 38 8.36 31.39 -6.64
C SER A 38 7.38 32.06 -7.60
N ALA A 39 7.37 31.68 -8.87
CA ALA A 39 6.38 32.16 -9.82
C ALA A 39 4.95 31.77 -9.45
N PHE A 40 4.72 30.59 -8.89
CA PHE A 40 3.42 30.16 -8.38
C PHE A 40 3.03 30.92 -7.13
N GLU A 41 3.97 31.13 -6.18
CA GLU A 41 3.71 31.87 -4.96
C GLU A 41 3.31 33.34 -5.22
N GLN A 42 3.82 33.93 -6.29
CA GLN A 42 3.45 35.29 -6.74
C GLN A 42 2.12 35.35 -7.49
N SER A 43 1.57 34.18 -7.87
CA SER A 43 0.37 34.07 -8.70
C SER A 43 -0.76 33.43 -7.90
N GLN A 44 -1.35 34.19 -6.97
CA GLN A 44 -2.42 33.72 -6.05
C GLN A 44 -3.58 33.02 -6.78
N TRP A 45 -3.93 33.46 -7.99
CA TRP A 45 -5.01 32.88 -8.79
C TRP A 45 -4.81 31.39 -9.12
N ILE A 46 -3.58 30.89 -9.13
CA ILE A 46 -3.30 29.46 -9.36
C ILE A 46 -3.83 28.61 -8.19
N PHE A 47 -3.74 29.12 -6.97
CA PHE A 47 -4.22 28.43 -5.76
C PHE A 47 -5.75 28.55 -5.57
N GLU A 48 -6.42 29.39 -6.35
CA GLU A 48 -7.88 29.53 -6.37
C GLU A 48 -8.52 28.59 -7.41
N ALA A 49 -7.72 27.78 -8.13
CA ALA A 49 -8.23 26.84 -9.12
C ALA A 49 -9.05 25.73 -8.46
N GLU A 50 -10.22 25.44 -9.05
CA GLU A 50 -11.09 24.35 -8.59
C GLU A 50 -10.50 22.97 -8.95
N GLU A 51 -9.71 22.90 -10.02
CA GLU A 51 -9.05 21.69 -10.50
C GLU A 51 -7.68 22.01 -11.08
N VAL A 52 -6.67 21.22 -10.72
CA VAL A 52 -5.30 21.31 -11.25
C VAL A 52 -4.94 20.01 -11.96
N ILE A 53 -4.68 20.09 -13.26
CA ILE A 53 -4.23 18.93 -14.05
C ILE A 53 -2.72 18.95 -14.16
N ILE A 54 -2.07 17.95 -13.57
CA ILE A 54 -0.61 17.80 -13.54
C ILE A 54 -0.17 16.92 -14.71
N ALA A 55 0.55 17.52 -15.66
CA ALA A 55 1.09 16.87 -16.85
C ALA A 55 2.62 17.02 -16.86
N THR A 56 3.31 16.27 -16.02
CA THR A 56 4.78 16.24 -15.92
C THR A 56 5.34 15.09 -16.74
N ASP A 57 6.64 15.16 -17.02
CA ASP A 57 7.38 14.12 -17.72
C ASP A 57 7.23 12.76 -17.01
N ASN A 58 7.27 11.70 -17.78
CA ASN A 58 7.18 10.34 -17.28
C ASN A 58 8.57 9.77 -16.95
N ASP A 59 9.37 10.55 -16.25
CA ASP A 59 10.70 10.19 -15.77
C ASP A 59 10.84 10.48 -14.25
N GLU A 60 12.03 10.27 -13.69
CA GLU A 60 12.30 10.46 -12.27
C GLU A 60 12.12 11.92 -11.82
N ALA A 61 12.57 12.86 -12.65
CA ALA A 61 12.46 14.29 -12.37
C ALA A 61 10.99 14.75 -12.44
N GLY A 62 10.26 14.36 -13.48
CA GLY A 62 8.83 14.66 -13.61
C GLY A 62 7.99 14.02 -12.50
N ASN A 63 8.35 12.83 -12.04
CA ASN A 63 7.72 12.22 -10.85
C ASN A 63 7.99 13.02 -9.57
N SER A 64 9.20 13.55 -9.41
CA SER A 64 9.55 14.41 -8.28
C SER A 64 8.76 15.73 -8.32
N LEU A 65 8.66 16.34 -9.50
CA LEU A 65 7.86 17.54 -9.72
C LEU A 65 6.38 17.30 -9.42
N LYS A 66 5.83 16.19 -9.88
CA LYS A 66 4.45 15.79 -9.60
C LYS A 66 4.16 15.74 -8.11
N LEU A 67 5.03 15.12 -7.32
CA LEU A 67 4.88 15.04 -5.86
C LEU A 67 4.94 16.41 -5.18
N GLU A 68 5.83 17.30 -5.64
CA GLU A 68 5.91 18.68 -5.16
C GLU A 68 4.63 19.47 -5.46
N LEU A 69 4.09 19.35 -6.67
CA LEU A 69 2.85 20.02 -7.05
C LEU A 69 1.66 19.50 -6.25
N LEU A 70 1.55 18.18 -6.08
CA LEU A 70 0.52 17.56 -5.24
C LEU A 70 0.58 18.02 -3.78
N HIS A 71 1.79 18.29 -3.27
CA HIS A 71 1.97 18.81 -1.92
C HIS A 71 1.56 20.29 -1.81
N ARG A 72 1.83 21.10 -2.83
CA ARG A 72 1.55 22.54 -2.85
C ARG A 72 0.08 22.88 -3.08
N PHE A 73 -0.56 22.20 -4.04
CA PHE A 73 -1.96 22.47 -4.41
C PHE A 73 -2.98 21.68 -3.58
N GLY A 74 -2.54 20.58 -2.95
CA GLY A 74 -3.45 19.61 -2.32
C GLY A 74 -3.86 18.51 -3.31
N ARG A 75 -4.00 17.29 -2.81
CA ARG A 75 -4.31 16.11 -3.64
C ARG A 75 -5.77 16.04 -4.07
N ASP A 76 -6.63 16.69 -3.34
CA ASP A 76 -8.08 16.73 -3.51
C ASP A 76 -8.54 17.45 -4.78
N ILE A 77 -7.78 18.47 -5.20
CA ILE A 77 -8.05 19.22 -6.44
C ILE A 77 -7.16 18.79 -7.60
N CYS A 78 -6.18 17.91 -7.37
CA CYS A 78 -5.21 17.54 -8.38
C CYS A 78 -5.60 16.28 -9.14
N LYS A 79 -5.48 16.33 -10.46
CA LYS A 79 -5.52 15.16 -11.34
C LYS A 79 -4.20 15.00 -12.07
N VAL A 80 -3.80 13.75 -12.34
CA VAL A 80 -2.54 13.43 -13.00
C VAL A 80 -2.78 12.83 -14.36
N VAL A 81 -2.07 13.33 -15.34
CA VAL A 81 -2.08 12.80 -16.71
C VAL A 81 -1.20 11.58 -16.80
N HIS A 82 -1.68 10.57 -17.50
CA HIS A 82 -0.91 9.39 -17.87
C HIS A 82 -0.73 9.34 -19.37
N PHE A 83 0.49 9.53 -19.84
CA PHE A 83 0.81 9.43 -21.25
C PHE A 83 0.83 7.95 -21.70
N PRO A 84 0.33 7.64 -22.92
CA PRO A 84 0.25 6.27 -23.41
C PRO A 84 1.61 5.73 -23.84
N LYS A 85 1.66 4.42 -24.11
CA LYS A 85 2.76 3.79 -24.82
C LYS A 85 2.47 3.81 -26.32
N HIS A 86 3.53 3.96 -27.12
CA HIS A 86 3.51 3.79 -28.56
C HIS A 86 4.68 2.89 -28.98
N ASP A 87 4.42 1.83 -29.76
CA ASP A 87 5.42 0.85 -30.20
C ASP A 87 6.32 0.32 -29.06
N ASP A 88 5.70 -0.08 -27.92
CA ASP A 88 6.36 -0.54 -26.70
C ASP A 88 7.20 0.52 -25.96
N LYS A 89 7.34 1.74 -26.51
CA LYS A 89 8.00 2.87 -25.87
C LYS A 89 6.97 3.65 -25.04
N GLN A 90 7.29 3.90 -23.77
CA GLN A 90 6.53 4.84 -22.95
C GLN A 90 6.82 6.27 -23.43
N LEU A 91 5.80 6.99 -23.86
CA LEU A 91 5.94 8.41 -24.23
C LEU A 91 6.20 9.25 -22.99
N LYS A 92 7.14 10.18 -23.12
CA LYS A 92 7.71 10.89 -21.98
C LYS A 92 6.84 12.08 -21.57
N ASP A 93 6.45 12.91 -22.52
CA ASP A 93 5.85 14.23 -22.31
C ASP A 93 4.70 14.52 -23.28
N ALA A 94 4.06 15.68 -23.11
CA ALA A 94 2.96 16.10 -23.96
C ALA A 94 3.39 16.35 -25.40
N ASN A 95 4.60 16.84 -25.62
CA ASN A 95 5.11 17.12 -26.95
C ASN A 95 5.39 15.82 -27.73
N GLU A 96 5.97 14.79 -27.11
CA GLU A 96 6.10 13.46 -27.73
C GLU A 96 4.73 12.88 -28.13
N VAL A 97 3.73 12.97 -27.25
CA VAL A 97 2.38 12.48 -27.55
C VAL A 97 1.77 13.22 -28.73
N LEU A 98 1.94 14.53 -28.80
CA LEU A 98 1.45 15.34 -29.90
C LEU A 98 2.07 14.92 -31.22
N ILE A 99 3.40 14.75 -31.26
CA ILE A 99 4.15 14.40 -32.48
C ILE A 99 3.82 12.98 -32.95
N GLU A 100 3.81 12.01 -32.04
CA GLU A 100 3.69 10.60 -32.38
C GLU A 100 2.24 10.14 -32.59
N LEU A 101 1.29 10.70 -31.82
CA LEU A 101 -0.10 10.22 -31.78
C LEU A 101 -1.13 11.29 -32.19
N GLY A 102 -0.72 12.56 -32.32
CA GLY A 102 -1.57 13.67 -32.77
C GLY A 102 -2.47 14.28 -31.71
N ASN A 103 -3.17 15.31 -32.12
CA ASN A 103 -3.99 16.23 -31.31
C ASN A 103 -5.06 15.51 -30.49
N ASP A 104 -5.80 14.58 -31.12
CA ASP A 104 -6.94 13.92 -30.47
C ASP A 104 -6.52 13.00 -29.32
N VAL A 105 -5.36 12.37 -29.44
CA VAL A 105 -4.85 11.49 -28.39
C VAL A 105 -4.36 12.32 -27.20
N LEU A 106 -3.57 13.37 -27.46
CA LEU A 106 -3.10 14.26 -26.40
C LEU A 106 -4.30 14.91 -25.67
N ARG A 107 -5.29 15.40 -26.41
CA ARG A 107 -6.50 15.96 -25.80
C ARG A 107 -7.23 14.96 -24.90
N ARG A 108 -7.35 13.71 -25.33
CA ARG A 108 -7.95 12.64 -24.50
C ARG A 108 -7.14 12.37 -23.24
N CYS A 109 -5.81 12.38 -23.30
CA CYS A 109 -4.96 12.19 -22.11
C CYS A 109 -5.25 13.25 -21.04
N ILE A 110 -5.40 14.52 -21.44
CA ILE A 110 -5.72 15.61 -20.51
C ILE A 110 -7.13 15.45 -19.94
N LEU A 111 -8.13 15.21 -20.79
CA LEU A 111 -9.52 15.06 -20.35
C LEU A 111 -9.77 13.81 -19.50
N GLN A 112 -8.90 12.80 -19.59
CA GLN A 112 -8.97 11.57 -18.82
C GLN A 112 -7.96 11.53 -17.66
N ALA A 113 -7.42 12.69 -17.28
CA ALA A 113 -6.56 12.80 -16.11
C ALA A 113 -7.27 12.22 -14.87
N LYS A 114 -6.53 11.44 -14.09
CA LYS A 114 -7.08 10.70 -12.93
C LYS A 114 -6.68 11.37 -11.63
N GLU A 115 -7.55 11.26 -10.65
CA GLU A 115 -7.22 11.63 -9.28
C GLU A 115 -5.96 10.89 -8.82
N PHE A 116 -5.09 11.59 -8.09
CA PHE A 116 -3.91 10.95 -7.53
C PHE A 116 -4.33 10.15 -6.29
N PRO A 117 -4.02 8.84 -6.22
CA PRO A 117 -4.40 8.03 -5.08
C PRO A 117 -3.86 8.63 -3.79
N ILE A 118 -4.73 8.88 -2.83
CA ILE A 118 -4.30 9.23 -1.47
C ILE A 118 -3.79 7.94 -0.84
N GLN A 119 -2.57 7.97 -0.31
CA GLN A 119 -1.99 6.81 0.36
C GLN A 119 -2.94 6.33 1.46
N ASP A 120 -3.19 5.03 1.50
CA ASP A 120 -4.08 4.36 2.47
C ASP A 120 -5.59 4.71 2.35
N VAL A 121 -5.99 5.44 1.29
CA VAL A 121 -7.41 5.64 0.96
C VAL A 121 -7.75 4.85 -0.29
N HIS A 122 -8.66 3.90 -0.13
CA HIS A 122 -9.08 2.98 -1.18
C HIS A 122 -10.56 3.15 -1.48
N THR A 123 -10.93 3.00 -2.73
CA THR A 123 -12.34 2.97 -3.14
C THR A 123 -12.94 1.59 -2.87
N ALA A 124 -14.24 1.52 -2.58
CA ALA A 124 -14.92 0.24 -2.41
C ALA A 124 -14.80 -0.69 -3.64
N ARG A 125 -14.60 -0.10 -4.84
CA ARG A 125 -14.42 -0.86 -6.09
C ARG A 125 -13.14 -1.67 -6.10
N GLU A 126 -12.06 -1.19 -5.46
CA GLU A 126 -10.77 -1.88 -5.38
C GLU A 126 -10.85 -3.18 -4.56
N TYR A 127 -11.81 -3.26 -3.64
CA TYR A 127 -12.05 -4.44 -2.81
C TYR A 127 -13.06 -5.43 -3.41
N LYS A 128 -13.59 -5.15 -4.62
CA LYS A 128 -14.64 -5.97 -5.23
C LYS A 128 -14.24 -7.43 -5.34
N ASP A 129 -13.05 -7.71 -5.85
CA ASP A 129 -12.57 -9.08 -6.07
C ASP A 129 -12.32 -9.79 -4.74
N GLN A 130 -11.77 -9.09 -3.75
CA GLN A 130 -11.59 -9.62 -2.39
C GLN A 130 -12.94 -9.92 -1.72
N ILE A 131 -13.92 -9.04 -1.87
CA ILE A 131 -15.29 -9.27 -1.35
C ILE A 131 -15.95 -10.45 -2.07
N GLN A 132 -15.72 -10.60 -3.38
CA GLN A 132 -16.23 -11.74 -4.14
C GLN A 132 -15.59 -13.05 -3.64
N ASP A 133 -14.29 -13.09 -3.41
CA ASP A 133 -13.59 -14.25 -2.84
C ASP A 133 -14.10 -14.62 -1.46
N MET A 134 -14.41 -13.63 -0.61
CA MET A 134 -15.08 -13.86 0.69
C MET A 134 -16.45 -14.52 0.50
N TYR A 135 -17.25 -13.98 -0.41
CA TYR A 135 -18.60 -14.51 -0.71
C TYR A 135 -18.54 -15.94 -1.25
N ASP A 136 -17.58 -16.23 -2.11
CA ASP A 136 -17.37 -17.55 -2.72
C ASP A 136 -16.73 -18.57 -1.75
N GLY A 137 -16.41 -18.13 -0.52
CA GLY A 137 -15.85 -18.98 0.53
C GLY A 137 -14.41 -19.41 0.30
N ASN A 138 -13.67 -18.66 -0.53
CA ASN A 138 -12.25 -18.89 -0.84
C ASN A 138 -11.30 -18.36 0.25
N GLU A 139 -11.84 -17.75 1.30
CA GLU A 139 -11.04 -17.27 2.42
C GLU A 139 -10.46 -18.40 3.29
N GLN A 140 -9.39 -18.05 3.98
CA GLN A 140 -8.77 -18.95 4.96
C GLN A 140 -9.76 -19.27 6.06
N LYS A 141 -10.10 -20.57 6.18
CA LYS A 141 -11.03 -21.04 7.21
C LYS A 141 -10.34 -21.06 8.59
N ALA A 142 -11.13 -20.73 9.61
CA ALA A 142 -10.70 -20.87 10.99
C ALA A 142 -10.42 -22.36 11.31
N ILE A 143 -9.32 -22.61 12.01
CA ILE A 143 -8.76 -23.93 12.25
C ILE A 143 -9.04 -24.35 13.69
N SER A 144 -9.40 -25.60 13.89
CA SER A 144 -9.63 -26.20 15.21
C SER A 144 -8.42 -26.07 16.12
N THR A 145 -8.66 -25.72 17.37
CA THR A 145 -7.65 -25.71 18.43
C THR A 145 -7.28 -27.12 18.92
N GLY A 146 -8.05 -28.12 18.52
CA GLY A 146 -7.97 -29.49 19.03
C GLY A 146 -8.69 -29.70 20.37
N PHE A 147 -9.46 -28.71 20.82
CA PHE A 147 -10.34 -28.81 22.00
C PHE A 147 -11.78 -28.56 21.57
N GLU A 148 -12.60 -29.60 21.50
CA GLU A 148 -13.97 -29.52 20.98
C GLU A 148 -14.79 -28.40 21.61
N LYS A 149 -14.81 -28.30 22.96
CA LYS A 149 -15.55 -27.26 23.66
C LYS A 149 -15.03 -25.84 23.42
N LEU A 150 -13.72 -25.69 23.16
CA LEU A 150 -13.17 -24.40 22.82
C LEU A 150 -13.54 -24.02 21.40
N ASP A 151 -13.55 -24.97 20.48
CA ASP A 151 -13.87 -24.78 19.07
C ASP A 151 -15.31 -24.32 18.81
N GLU A 152 -16.21 -24.49 19.80
CA GLU A 152 -17.56 -23.93 19.75
C GLU A 152 -17.56 -22.40 19.83
N ILE A 153 -16.58 -21.80 20.52
CA ILE A 153 -16.53 -20.37 20.81
C ILE A 153 -15.28 -19.67 20.22
N TYR A 154 -14.23 -20.42 19.94
CA TYR A 154 -12.98 -19.89 19.41
C TYR A 154 -12.27 -20.92 18.53
N LYS A 155 -11.81 -20.49 17.36
CA LYS A 155 -10.92 -21.24 16.46
C LYS A 155 -9.76 -20.36 16.06
N VAL A 156 -8.63 -20.96 15.71
CA VAL A 156 -7.44 -20.23 15.29
C VAL A 156 -7.62 -19.75 13.85
N MET A 157 -7.54 -18.43 13.65
CA MET A 157 -7.54 -17.83 12.32
C MET A 157 -6.10 -17.51 11.90
N PRO A 158 -5.60 -17.99 10.75
CA PRO A 158 -4.30 -17.58 10.23
C PRO A 158 -4.23 -16.06 10.04
N SER A 159 -3.01 -15.50 10.11
CA SER A 159 -2.76 -14.06 9.93
C SER A 159 -3.43 -13.14 10.96
N THR A 160 -3.83 -13.67 12.12
CA THR A 160 -4.39 -12.88 13.22
C THR A 160 -3.45 -12.82 14.43
N PHE A 161 -3.53 -11.73 15.18
CA PHE A 161 -2.87 -11.58 16.47
C PHE A 161 -3.80 -12.06 17.58
N ASN A 162 -3.34 -13.01 18.40
CA ASN A 162 -4.11 -13.58 19.49
C ASN A 162 -3.43 -13.32 20.83
N LEU A 163 -4.14 -12.75 21.79
CA LEU A 163 -3.65 -12.46 23.13
C LEU A 163 -4.32 -13.38 24.16
N VAL A 164 -3.53 -14.21 24.84
CA VAL A 164 -4.00 -15.07 25.93
C VAL A 164 -3.62 -14.44 27.26
N THR A 165 -4.60 -14.05 28.05
CA THR A 165 -4.41 -13.44 29.38
C THR A 165 -5.03 -14.28 30.49
N GLY A 166 -4.65 -14.00 31.72
CA GLY A 166 -5.21 -14.67 32.91
C GLY A 166 -4.27 -14.60 34.12
N ILE A 167 -4.74 -15.10 35.24
CA ILE A 167 -4.03 -15.05 36.52
C ILE A 167 -2.70 -15.82 36.44
N PRO A 168 -1.62 -15.35 37.08
CA PRO A 168 -0.36 -16.08 37.17
C PRO A 168 -0.52 -17.51 37.71
N ASN A 169 0.26 -18.42 37.20
CA ASN A 169 0.27 -19.86 37.59
C ASN A 169 -1.02 -20.66 37.31
N HIS A 170 -1.98 -20.11 36.52
CA HIS A 170 -3.20 -20.84 36.15
C HIS A 170 -3.08 -21.57 34.79
N GLY A 171 -1.87 -21.88 34.36
CA GLY A 171 -1.63 -22.80 33.24
C GLY A 171 -1.72 -22.19 31.84
N LYS A 172 -1.72 -20.86 31.67
CA LYS A 172 -1.78 -20.19 30.34
C LYS A 172 -0.77 -20.77 29.35
N SER A 173 0.51 -20.76 29.71
CA SER A 173 1.57 -21.28 28.86
C SER A 173 1.40 -22.76 28.55
N ASN A 174 0.93 -23.54 29.53
CA ASN A 174 0.65 -24.96 29.37
C ASN A 174 -0.51 -25.21 28.40
N PHE A 175 -1.53 -24.41 28.48
CA PHE A 175 -2.68 -24.44 27.55
C PHE A 175 -2.26 -24.03 26.13
N LEU A 176 -1.49 -22.94 26.00
CA LEU A 176 -0.97 -22.48 24.70
C LEU A 176 -0.05 -23.54 24.06
N ASP A 177 0.89 -24.11 24.83
CA ASP A 177 1.73 -25.21 24.36
C ASP A 177 0.90 -26.38 23.78
N GLN A 178 -0.24 -26.68 24.38
CA GLN A 178 -1.10 -27.75 23.90
C GLN A 178 -1.78 -27.38 22.59
N ILE A 179 -2.26 -26.14 22.43
CA ILE A 179 -2.82 -25.65 21.15
C ILE A 179 -1.74 -25.73 20.05
N LEU A 180 -0.52 -25.26 20.33
CA LEU A 180 0.58 -25.30 19.36
C LEU A 180 0.89 -26.75 18.93
N MET A 181 0.89 -27.69 19.89
CA MET A 181 1.08 -29.11 19.59
C MET A 181 -0.04 -29.66 18.72
N ASN A 182 -1.29 -29.37 19.04
CA ASN A 182 -2.45 -29.81 18.26
C ASN A 182 -2.37 -29.29 16.81
N LEU A 183 -2.05 -27.99 16.62
CA LEU A 183 -1.89 -27.39 15.32
C LEU A 183 -0.70 -27.99 14.54
N ALA A 184 0.42 -28.26 15.22
CA ALA A 184 1.56 -28.93 14.58
C ALA A 184 1.21 -30.34 14.09
N GLU A 185 0.44 -31.10 14.87
CA GLU A 185 0.03 -32.47 14.53
C GLU A 185 -1.05 -32.50 13.44
N GLN A 186 -2.08 -31.67 13.56
CA GLN A 186 -3.26 -31.73 12.70
C GLN A 186 -3.09 -30.94 11.41
N GLN A 187 -2.33 -29.83 11.47
CA GLN A 187 -2.18 -28.89 10.33
C GLN A 187 -0.74 -28.81 9.80
N HIS A 188 0.18 -29.56 10.39
CA HIS A 188 1.61 -29.53 10.05
C HIS A 188 2.25 -28.14 10.19
N TRP A 189 1.73 -27.30 11.07
CA TRP A 189 2.26 -25.98 11.32
C TRP A 189 3.64 -26.04 11.98
N LYS A 190 4.49 -25.07 11.62
CA LYS A 190 5.78 -24.84 12.25
C LYS A 190 5.69 -23.57 13.07
N PHE A 191 6.24 -23.61 14.28
CA PHE A 191 6.17 -22.51 15.22
C PHE A 191 7.56 -21.96 15.54
N PHE A 192 7.65 -20.63 15.64
CA PHE A 192 8.75 -19.97 16.31
C PHE A 192 8.27 -19.60 17.72
N VAL A 193 8.97 -20.08 18.76
CA VAL A 193 8.58 -19.85 20.15
C VAL A 193 9.66 -19.02 20.84
N PHE A 194 9.25 -17.90 21.42
CA PHE A 194 10.08 -17.08 22.30
C PHE A 194 9.52 -17.13 23.72
N SER A 195 10.26 -17.72 24.67
CA SER A 195 9.83 -17.90 26.06
C SER A 195 10.92 -17.39 27.00
N PRO A 196 10.81 -16.16 27.53
CA PRO A 196 11.80 -15.61 28.47
C PRO A 196 11.73 -16.23 29.88
N GLU A 197 10.60 -16.88 30.24
CA GLU A 197 10.38 -17.46 31.57
C GLU A 197 11.06 -18.81 31.76
N HIS A 198 11.30 -19.55 30.68
CA HIS A 198 11.84 -20.91 30.75
C HIS A 198 13.08 -21.07 29.89
N SER A 199 14.08 -21.83 30.40
CA SER A 199 15.18 -22.24 29.54
C SER A 199 14.65 -23.11 28.38
N THR A 200 15.28 -23.01 27.22
CA THR A 200 14.92 -23.78 26.02
C THR A 200 14.84 -25.31 26.34
N LYS A 201 15.79 -25.84 27.13
CA LYS A 201 15.79 -27.23 27.54
C LYS A 201 14.53 -27.63 28.31
N ASN A 202 14.09 -26.80 29.24
CA ASN A 202 12.91 -27.08 30.06
C ASN A 202 11.63 -26.97 29.26
N HIS A 203 11.56 -26.00 28.32
CA HIS A 203 10.40 -25.87 27.44
C HIS A 203 10.28 -27.06 26.50
N LEU A 204 11.36 -27.45 25.82
CA LEU A 204 11.38 -28.65 24.97
C LEU A 204 11.00 -29.94 25.74
N ARG A 205 11.50 -30.10 26.95
CA ARG A 205 11.11 -31.22 27.81
C ARG A 205 9.59 -31.26 28.01
N ARG A 206 8.98 -30.13 28.38
CA ARG A 206 7.51 -30.03 28.58
C ARG A 206 6.73 -30.38 27.30
N LEU A 207 7.19 -29.92 26.15
CA LEU A 207 6.56 -30.26 24.86
C LEU A 207 6.68 -31.77 24.57
N LEU A 208 7.82 -32.39 24.83
CA LEU A 208 8.02 -33.82 24.69
C LEU A 208 7.13 -34.64 25.65
N GLU A 209 7.02 -34.23 26.92
CA GLU A 209 6.11 -34.86 27.90
C GLU A 209 4.66 -34.84 27.42
N LYS A 210 4.22 -33.70 26.85
CA LYS A 210 2.88 -33.55 26.22
C LYS A 210 2.71 -34.49 25.04
N ARG A 211 3.68 -34.51 24.15
CA ARG A 211 3.63 -35.33 22.92
C ARG A 211 3.59 -36.83 23.27
N CYS A 212 4.41 -37.25 24.20
CA CYS A 212 4.53 -38.66 24.64
C CYS A 212 3.46 -39.06 25.66
N ARG A 213 2.73 -38.09 26.24
CA ARG A 213 1.77 -38.28 27.33
C ARG A 213 2.38 -39.04 28.52
N LYS A 214 3.66 -38.84 28.75
CA LYS A 214 4.44 -39.47 29.83
C LYS A 214 5.35 -38.43 30.46
N PRO A 215 5.51 -38.44 31.80
CA PRO A 215 6.49 -37.60 32.46
C PRO A 215 7.91 -38.00 32.01
N PHE A 216 8.81 -37.03 31.95
CA PHE A 216 10.20 -37.25 31.56
C PHE A 216 11.01 -37.92 32.67
N ASP A 217 10.73 -37.56 33.91
CA ASP A 217 11.29 -38.20 35.10
C ASP A 217 10.25 -39.20 35.66
N ILE A 218 10.52 -40.46 35.49
CA ILE A 218 9.87 -41.48 36.28
C ILE A 218 10.60 -41.38 37.64
N GLY A 219 9.91 -40.74 38.61
CA GLY A 219 10.50 -40.50 39.92
C GLY A 219 11.16 -41.76 40.47
N VAL A 220 12.37 -41.56 41.01
CA VAL A 220 13.06 -42.55 41.85
C VAL A 220 12.33 -42.58 43.17
#